data_d4147eddbd6db6b80d975530f4fc7182
#
_entry.id   d4147eddbd6db6b80d975530f4fc7182
#
_cell.length_a   1.000
_cell.length_b   1.000
_cell.length_c   1.000
_cell.angle_alpha   90.00
_cell.angle_beta   90.00
_cell.angle_gamma   90.00
#
_symmetry.space_group_name_H-M   'P 1'
#
loop_
_entity.id
_entity.type
_entity.pdbx_description
1 polymer ?
#
loop_
_entity_poly.entity_id
_entity_poly.type
_entity_poly.pdbx_seq_one_letter_code
_entity_poly.pdbx_strand_id
1 'polypeptide(L)'
;MQGFTVVDLVILVIYLAAVLFAGLHFAKKEMKGKEYFKGDGTVPWWVTSVSIFATLLSPISFLSLAGNSYAGTWIMWFAQLGMLLAIPITIKFFLPIYSKLDIDTAYHYLELRFGSKGLRVLGAVMFIIYQIGRMSIIMYLPCMVLGSLTGISVNLLIIIMGIIAIIYSYTGGLKSVLWTDFIQGSVLLIGVTFALIFLLAHLDGGFGAIAHALTTEHKFLAVDQPIFNANIFKDSVFIMIVGAGFNTMASYVSSQDIVQRFTTTTDTKKLNKMMLANGGLSIFIATVFYLIGTGLYVFYQQNTLPPAAAQDQIFASYIAFELPVGVTGLLLAAIYAAAQSTLSTGLNSVASSWTLDIQARLSKKELSFEKQTKIGQYVSLIVGIFAIVVAMVLANGGVKSAYEWFNGFMGLVLGILIGTFILGAFTKVANTFGAVCAFIVASDVMVYIKYFVPADHVSIWSYSIISIVVSLVIGIPASIIWRKAKGDNSVPAPNTTIYKN
;
A
#
# COMPACT_ATOMS: atom_id res chain seq x y z
N MET A 1 26.32 -23.62 -8.36
CA MET A 1 25.16 -22.72 -8.39
C MET A 1 23.95 -23.56 -8.73
N GLN A 2 23.10 -23.84 -7.75
CA GLN A 2 21.84 -24.57 -7.95
C GLN A 2 20.77 -23.50 -8.29
N GLY A 3 20.55 -23.22 -9.56
CA GLY A 3 19.47 -22.35 -9.97
C GLY A 3 18.08 -22.90 -9.59
N PHE A 4 17.03 -22.22 -10.00
CA PHE A 4 15.63 -22.62 -9.78
C PHE A 4 15.37 -24.08 -10.22
N THR A 5 14.88 -24.91 -9.32
CA THR A 5 14.72 -26.36 -9.53
C THR A 5 13.24 -26.77 -9.68
N VAL A 6 13.01 -28.01 -10.09
CA VAL A 6 11.65 -28.57 -10.15
C VAL A 6 10.99 -28.60 -8.77
N VAL A 7 11.74 -28.82 -7.69
CA VAL A 7 11.21 -28.80 -6.32
C VAL A 7 10.72 -27.40 -5.96
N ASP A 8 11.45 -26.36 -6.32
CA ASP A 8 11.05 -24.96 -6.07
C ASP A 8 9.77 -24.62 -6.83
N LEU A 9 9.67 -25.08 -8.09
CA LEU A 9 8.45 -24.92 -8.88
C LEU A 9 7.26 -25.64 -8.24
N VAL A 10 7.45 -26.87 -7.74
CA VAL A 10 6.39 -27.63 -7.07
C VAL A 10 5.92 -26.89 -5.82
N ILE A 11 6.81 -26.34 -5.01
CA ILE A 11 6.45 -25.55 -3.81
C ILE A 11 5.64 -24.32 -4.21
N LEU A 12 6.07 -23.58 -5.25
CA LEU A 12 5.36 -22.43 -5.75
C LEU A 12 3.95 -22.80 -6.25
N VAL A 13 3.82 -23.90 -7.01
CA VAL A 13 2.52 -24.39 -7.50
C VAL A 13 1.61 -24.83 -6.36
N ILE A 14 2.14 -25.54 -5.35
CA ILE A 14 1.38 -25.92 -4.17
C ILE A 14 0.87 -24.69 -3.42
N TYR A 15 1.72 -23.67 -3.24
CA TYR A 15 1.33 -22.40 -2.64
C TYR A 15 0.18 -21.73 -3.43
N LEU A 16 0.33 -21.59 -4.75
CA LEU A 16 -0.69 -20.97 -5.60
C LEU A 16 -2.03 -21.74 -5.55
N ALA A 17 -1.96 -23.07 -5.57
CA ALA A 17 -3.14 -23.94 -5.45
C ALA A 17 -3.81 -23.79 -4.08
N ALA A 18 -3.02 -23.72 -2.99
CA ALA A 18 -3.54 -23.54 -1.63
C ALA A 18 -4.25 -22.19 -1.46
N VAL A 19 -3.69 -21.09 -1.99
CA VAL A 19 -4.30 -19.77 -1.95
C VAL A 19 -5.59 -19.75 -2.77
N LEU A 20 -5.58 -20.32 -3.98
CA LEU A 20 -6.77 -20.43 -4.82
C LEU A 20 -7.87 -21.22 -4.13
N PHE A 21 -7.52 -22.39 -3.57
CA PHE A 21 -8.47 -23.23 -2.82
C PHE A 21 -9.05 -22.50 -1.61
N ALA A 22 -8.22 -21.81 -0.83
CA ALA A 22 -8.67 -21.02 0.32
C ALA A 22 -9.62 -19.91 -0.13
N GLY A 23 -9.26 -19.16 -1.18
CA GLY A 23 -10.11 -18.12 -1.75
C GLY A 23 -11.48 -18.65 -2.16
N LEU A 24 -11.53 -19.76 -2.88
CA LEU A 24 -12.78 -20.40 -3.32
C LEU A 24 -13.55 -21.02 -2.14
N HIS A 25 -12.87 -21.53 -1.12
CA HIS A 25 -13.52 -22.08 0.07
C HIS A 25 -14.29 -21.02 0.86
N PHE A 26 -13.67 -19.87 1.09
CA PHE A 26 -14.32 -18.74 1.77
C PHE A 26 -15.37 -18.03 0.90
N ALA A 27 -15.31 -18.20 -0.42
CA ALA A 27 -16.29 -17.70 -1.36
C ALA A 27 -17.64 -18.47 -1.35
N LYS A 28 -17.69 -19.67 -0.81
CA LYS A 28 -18.87 -20.56 -0.86
C LYS A 28 -20.11 -20.07 -0.11
N LYS A 29 -20.00 -19.09 0.78
CA LYS A 29 -21.18 -18.41 1.34
C LYS A 29 -21.62 -17.31 0.40
N GLU A 30 -22.86 -17.37 -0.06
CA GLU A 30 -23.52 -16.33 -0.87
C GLU A 30 -23.57 -15.01 -0.10
N MET A 31 -22.48 -14.23 -0.13
CA MET A 31 -22.48 -12.87 0.34
C MET A 31 -23.05 -11.98 -0.74
N LYS A 32 -24.07 -11.20 -0.42
CA LYS A 32 -24.76 -10.31 -1.35
C LYS A 32 -24.71 -8.85 -0.86
N GLY A 33 -24.57 -7.92 -1.79
CA GLY A 33 -24.66 -6.50 -1.52
C GLY A 33 -23.59 -6.00 -0.54
N LYS A 34 -24.02 -5.40 0.55
CA LYS A 34 -23.10 -4.81 1.55
C LYS A 34 -22.12 -5.82 2.16
N GLU A 35 -22.55 -7.06 2.38
CA GLU A 35 -21.68 -8.11 2.94
C GLU A 35 -20.54 -8.49 1.99
N TYR A 36 -20.77 -8.42 0.68
CA TYR A 36 -19.71 -8.67 -0.32
C TYR A 36 -18.58 -7.64 -0.21
N PHE A 37 -18.90 -6.37 0.09
CA PHE A 37 -17.95 -5.27 0.14
C PHE A 37 -17.43 -4.95 1.54
N LYS A 38 -18.21 -5.19 2.61
CA LYS A 38 -17.84 -4.90 4.02
C LYS A 38 -17.47 -6.15 4.82
N GLY A 39 -17.78 -7.35 4.29
CA GLY A 39 -17.74 -8.59 5.05
C GLY A 39 -18.91 -8.73 6.02
N ASP A 40 -19.02 -9.89 6.66
CA ASP A 40 -20.11 -10.26 7.57
C ASP A 40 -19.79 -10.00 9.06
N GLY A 41 -18.69 -9.30 9.36
CA GLY A 41 -18.25 -9.00 10.74
C GLY A 41 -17.70 -10.20 11.53
N THR A 42 -17.62 -11.39 10.91
CA THR A 42 -17.15 -12.63 11.58
C THR A 42 -15.63 -12.83 11.53
N VAL A 43 -14.92 -12.03 10.71
CA VAL A 43 -13.47 -12.15 10.57
C VAL A 43 -12.78 -11.64 11.84
N PRO A 44 -11.90 -12.43 12.47
CA PRO A 44 -11.19 -12.00 13.66
C PRO A 44 -10.28 -10.79 13.39
N TRP A 45 -10.13 -9.90 14.39
CA TRP A 45 -9.32 -8.69 14.28
C TRP A 45 -7.86 -8.98 13.91
N TRP A 46 -7.27 -10.09 14.35
CA TRP A 46 -5.90 -10.46 14.04
C TRP A 46 -5.72 -10.89 12.59
N VAL A 47 -6.72 -11.55 11.98
CA VAL A 47 -6.74 -11.84 10.53
C VAL A 47 -6.75 -10.54 9.74
N THR A 48 -7.63 -9.62 10.10
CA THR A 48 -7.73 -8.31 9.45
C THR A 48 -6.45 -7.49 9.63
N SER A 49 -5.78 -7.59 10.78
CA SER A 49 -4.50 -6.93 11.04
C SER A 49 -3.40 -7.41 10.09
N VAL A 50 -3.26 -8.73 9.92
CA VAL A 50 -2.30 -9.32 8.99
C VAL A 50 -2.68 -8.99 7.54
N SER A 51 -3.98 -8.92 7.21
CA SER A 51 -4.43 -8.47 5.90
C SER A 51 -4.04 -7.01 5.61
N ILE A 52 -4.17 -6.09 6.58
CA ILE A 52 -3.70 -4.70 6.44
C ILE A 52 -2.18 -4.69 6.18
N PHE A 53 -1.43 -5.42 6.99
CA PHE A 53 0.01 -5.57 6.84
C PHE A 53 0.40 -6.12 5.45
N ALA A 54 -0.20 -7.23 5.02
CA ALA A 54 0.08 -7.86 3.74
C ALA A 54 -0.32 -6.96 2.54
N THR A 55 -1.36 -6.14 2.70
CA THR A 55 -1.78 -5.16 1.68
C THR A 55 -0.77 -4.03 1.52
N LEU A 56 -0.19 -3.55 2.62
CA LEU A 56 0.78 -2.46 2.61
C LEU A 56 2.17 -2.93 2.16
N LEU A 57 2.53 -4.16 2.47
CA LEU A 57 3.80 -4.74 2.08
C LEU A 57 3.71 -5.31 0.64
N SER A 58 4.34 -4.63 -0.28
CA SER A 58 4.36 -5.00 -1.70
C SER A 58 5.65 -5.76 -2.06
N PRO A 59 5.71 -6.44 -3.23
CA PRO A 59 6.94 -7.00 -3.77
C PRO A 59 8.03 -5.96 -3.97
N ILE A 60 7.65 -4.70 -4.23
CA ILE A 60 8.59 -3.59 -4.32
C ILE A 60 9.31 -3.44 -2.98
N SER A 61 8.56 -3.39 -1.87
CA SER A 61 9.16 -3.32 -0.54
C SER A 61 10.02 -4.54 -0.24
N PHE A 62 9.58 -5.74 -0.63
CA PHE A 62 10.32 -6.99 -0.43
C PHE A 62 11.73 -6.95 -1.03
N LEU A 63 11.87 -6.47 -2.26
CA LEU A 63 13.13 -6.43 -2.98
C LEU A 63 13.93 -5.15 -2.66
N SER A 64 13.27 -4.00 -2.68
CA SER A 64 13.95 -2.71 -2.58
C SER A 64 14.41 -2.38 -1.17
N LEU A 65 13.73 -2.85 -0.09
CA LEU A 65 14.20 -2.57 1.27
C LEU A 65 15.54 -3.26 1.55
N ALA A 66 15.70 -4.52 1.13
CA ALA A 66 16.98 -5.22 1.23
C ALA A 66 18.03 -4.60 0.29
N GLY A 67 17.66 -4.26 -0.95
CA GLY A 67 18.52 -3.60 -1.91
C GLY A 67 19.03 -2.23 -1.43
N ASN A 68 18.15 -1.42 -0.83
CA ASN A 68 18.52 -0.11 -0.27
C ASN A 68 19.53 -0.23 0.87
N SER A 69 19.33 -1.22 1.75
CA SER A 69 20.28 -1.49 2.86
C SER A 69 21.60 -2.04 2.35
N TYR A 70 21.57 -2.89 1.30
CA TYR A 70 22.78 -3.42 0.65
C TYR A 70 23.62 -2.30 0.04
N ALA A 71 23.04 -1.47 -0.82
CA ALA A 71 23.76 -0.44 -1.57
C ALA A 71 24.06 0.82 -0.74
N GLY A 72 23.20 1.16 0.19
CA GLY A 72 23.28 2.39 1.00
C GLY A 72 23.37 2.14 2.48
N THR A 73 22.72 3.02 3.22
CA THR A 73 22.57 2.97 4.68
C THR A 73 21.13 2.69 5.08
N TRP A 74 20.83 2.66 6.38
CA TRP A 74 19.49 2.50 6.90
C TRP A 74 18.65 3.80 6.87
N ILE A 75 19.09 4.82 6.15
CA ILE A 75 18.38 6.12 6.11
C ILE A 75 16.90 5.97 5.78
N MET A 76 16.55 5.14 4.79
CA MET A 76 15.15 4.93 4.42
C MET A 76 14.38 4.03 5.42
N TRP A 77 15.08 3.31 6.31
CA TRP A 77 14.43 2.59 7.41
C TRP A 77 13.73 3.55 8.37
N PHE A 78 14.27 4.78 8.56
CA PHE A 78 13.64 5.80 9.38
C PHE A 78 12.25 6.20 8.88
N ALA A 79 11.96 6.02 7.60
CA ALA A 79 10.60 6.22 7.07
C ALA A 79 9.57 5.26 7.72
N GLN A 80 9.97 4.07 8.14
CA GLN A 80 9.09 3.13 8.85
C GLN A 80 8.67 3.66 10.23
N LEU A 81 9.52 4.45 10.87
CA LEU A 81 9.18 5.12 12.13
C LEU A 81 8.07 6.16 11.97
N GLY A 82 7.80 6.61 10.74
CA GLY A 82 6.64 7.45 10.45
C GLY A 82 5.30 6.81 10.84
N MET A 83 5.23 5.47 10.92
CA MET A 83 4.05 4.78 11.44
C MET A 83 3.76 5.12 12.89
N LEU A 84 4.80 5.43 13.69
CA LEU A 84 4.65 5.86 15.09
C LEU A 84 3.89 7.20 15.20
N LEU A 85 3.90 8.02 14.14
CA LEU A 85 3.07 9.23 14.03
C LEU A 85 1.69 8.92 13.43
N ALA A 86 1.66 8.18 12.35
CA ALA A 86 0.44 7.89 11.60
C ALA A 86 -0.60 7.11 12.41
N ILE A 87 -0.16 6.07 13.14
CA ILE A 87 -1.05 5.18 13.89
C ILE A 87 -1.78 5.91 15.03
N PRO A 88 -1.12 6.61 15.95
CA PRO A 88 -1.80 7.34 17.02
C PRO A 88 -2.77 8.41 16.50
N ILE A 89 -2.39 9.14 15.45
CA ILE A 89 -3.25 10.16 14.83
C ILE A 89 -4.50 9.51 14.23
N THR A 90 -4.34 8.41 13.50
CA THR A 90 -5.45 7.68 12.90
C THR A 90 -6.37 7.10 13.96
N ILE A 91 -5.84 6.46 15.00
CA ILE A 91 -6.59 5.90 16.13
C ILE A 91 -7.39 6.99 16.86
N LYS A 92 -6.76 8.14 17.11
CA LYS A 92 -7.38 9.20 17.93
C LYS A 92 -8.43 9.98 17.17
N PHE A 93 -8.21 10.26 15.88
CA PHE A 93 -9.02 11.21 15.14
C PHE A 93 -9.92 10.57 14.07
N PHE A 94 -9.42 9.62 13.29
CA PHE A 94 -10.14 9.11 12.12
C PHE A 94 -10.95 7.85 12.40
N LEU A 95 -10.40 6.87 13.13
CA LEU A 95 -11.15 5.65 13.44
C LEU A 95 -12.45 5.90 14.21
N PRO A 96 -12.50 6.85 15.18
CA PRO A 96 -13.76 7.19 15.83
C PRO A 96 -14.79 7.82 14.90
N ILE A 97 -14.36 8.61 13.91
CA ILE A 97 -15.24 9.17 12.89
C ILE A 97 -15.82 8.03 12.03
N TYR A 98 -14.97 7.15 11.50
CA TYR A 98 -15.39 6.05 10.63
C TYR A 98 -16.31 5.06 11.34
N SER A 99 -15.99 4.71 12.58
CA SER A 99 -16.78 3.80 13.41
C SER A 99 -18.17 4.38 13.72
N LYS A 100 -18.26 5.67 14.09
CA LYS A 100 -19.54 6.33 14.42
C LYS A 100 -20.43 6.59 13.22
N LEU A 101 -19.85 6.87 12.06
CA LEU A 101 -20.58 7.13 10.82
C LEU A 101 -21.00 5.84 10.10
N ASP A 102 -20.47 4.68 10.50
CA ASP A 102 -20.67 3.39 9.82
C ASP A 102 -20.54 3.51 8.31
N ILE A 103 -19.43 4.12 7.87
CA ILE A 103 -19.17 4.39 6.46
C ILE A 103 -19.12 3.09 5.65
N ASP A 104 -19.60 3.14 4.40
CA ASP A 104 -19.50 2.01 3.46
C ASP A 104 -18.14 1.99 2.74
N THR A 105 -17.59 3.18 2.48
CA THR A 105 -16.30 3.40 1.79
C THR A 105 -15.62 4.62 2.39
N ALA A 106 -14.32 4.79 2.13
CA ALA A 106 -13.60 6.00 2.52
C ALA A 106 -14.29 7.27 1.98
N TYR A 107 -14.75 7.23 0.73
CA TYR A 107 -15.34 8.40 0.04
C TYR A 107 -16.76 8.71 0.48
N HIS A 108 -17.46 7.76 1.11
CA HIS A 108 -18.75 8.01 1.77
C HIS A 108 -18.61 9.08 2.86
N TYR A 109 -17.47 9.13 3.55
CA TYR A 109 -17.15 10.21 4.48
C TYR A 109 -17.22 11.61 3.82
N LEU A 110 -16.67 11.77 2.59
CA LEU A 110 -16.70 13.05 1.89
C LEU A 110 -18.13 13.50 1.58
N GLU A 111 -19.02 12.56 1.18
CA GLU A 111 -20.43 12.87 0.97
C GLU A 111 -21.11 13.31 2.28
N LEU A 112 -20.90 12.56 3.37
CA LEU A 112 -21.49 12.88 4.68
C LEU A 112 -20.96 14.21 5.23
N ARG A 113 -19.67 14.48 5.04
CA ARG A 113 -19.03 15.69 5.61
C ARG A 113 -19.38 16.96 4.83
N PHE A 114 -19.40 16.90 3.51
CA PHE A 114 -19.58 18.06 2.65
C PHE A 114 -20.97 18.13 2.01
N GLY A 115 -21.83 17.13 2.19
CA GLY A 115 -23.14 17.07 1.53
C GLY A 115 -23.04 16.92 0.00
N SER A 116 -21.91 16.41 -0.54
CA SER A 116 -21.63 16.42 -1.96
C SER A 116 -21.37 15.02 -2.52
N LYS A 117 -22.32 14.52 -3.32
CA LYS A 117 -22.13 13.32 -4.13
C LYS A 117 -20.97 13.45 -5.10
N GLY A 118 -20.73 14.66 -5.64
CA GLY A 118 -19.64 14.92 -6.56
C GLY A 118 -18.26 14.70 -5.93
N LEU A 119 -18.05 15.15 -4.69
CA LEU A 119 -16.78 14.90 -3.96
C LEU A 119 -16.57 13.42 -3.66
N ARG A 120 -17.63 12.67 -3.37
CA ARG A 120 -17.56 11.21 -3.22
C ARG A 120 -17.10 10.53 -4.49
N VAL A 121 -17.73 10.87 -5.62
CA VAL A 121 -17.37 10.33 -6.94
C VAL A 121 -15.94 10.72 -7.33
N LEU A 122 -15.54 11.97 -7.10
CA LEU A 122 -14.20 12.45 -7.40
C LEU A 122 -13.13 11.67 -6.60
N GLY A 123 -13.34 11.50 -5.29
CA GLY A 123 -12.44 10.71 -4.45
C GLY A 123 -12.33 9.26 -4.92
N ALA A 124 -13.44 8.63 -5.29
CA ALA A 124 -13.47 7.27 -5.80
C ALA A 124 -12.71 7.14 -7.14
N VAL A 125 -12.89 8.07 -8.07
CA VAL A 125 -12.18 8.09 -9.35
C VAL A 125 -10.67 8.22 -9.15
N MET A 126 -10.23 9.13 -8.29
CA MET A 126 -8.81 9.31 -7.97
C MET A 126 -8.21 8.03 -7.38
N PHE A 127 -8.91 7.39 -6.47
CA PHE A 127 -8.46 6.12 -5.91
C PHE A 127 -8.38 5.01 -6.96
N ILE A 128 -9.34 4.90 -7.85
CA ILE A 128 -9.34 3.89 -8.92
C ILE A 128 -8.12 4.07 -9.82
N ILE A 129 -7.82 5.32 -10.23
CA ILE A 129 -6.62 5.64 -11.02
C ILE A 129 -5.35 5.22 -10.26
N TYR A 130 -5.26 5.61 -8.98
CA TYR A 130 -4.14 5.21 -8.12
C TYR A 130 -4.00 3.69 -8.05
N GLN A 131 -5.09 2.98 -7.81
CA GLN A 131 -5.06 1.54 -7.58
C GLN A 131 -4.71 0.75 -8.83
N ILE A 132 -5.16 1.19 -10.01
CA ILE A 132 -4.78 0.58 -11.29
C ILE A 132 -3.26 0.70 -11.50
N GLY A 133 -2.69 1.89 -11.33
CA GLY A 133 -1.24 2.10 -11.45
C GLY A 133 -0.45 1.25 -10.45
N ARG A 134 -0.92 1.19 -9.20
CA ARG A 134 -0.32 0.37 -8.15
C ARG A 134 -0.33 -1.11 -8.49
N MET A 135 -1.47 -1.67 -8.88
CA MET A 135 -1.58 -3.08 -9.24
C MET A 135 -0.67 -3.45 -10.41
N SER A 136 -0.56 -2.57 -11.39
CA SER A 136 0.25 -2.83 -12.59
C SER A 136 1.74 -2.94 -12.27
N ILE A 137 2.29 -2.02 -11.49
CA ILE A 137 3.71 -2.06 -11.11
C ILE A 137 4.03 -3.23 -10.17
N ILE A 138 3.08 -3.61 -9.32
CA ILE A 138 3.21 -4.73 -8.37
C ILE A 138 3.22 -6.07 -9.10
N MET A 139 2.50 -6.23 -10.21
CA MET A 139 2.57 -7.43 -11.05
C MET A 139 3.89 -7.54 -11.80
N TYR A 140 4.43 -6.43 -12.26
CA TYR A 140 5.65 -6.39 -13.07
C TYR A 140 6.88 -6.96 -12.35
N LEU A 141 7.16 -6.47 -11.13
CA LEU A 141 8.42 -6.77 -10.43
C LEU A 141 8.66 -8.26 -10.13
N PRO A 142 7.74 -9.00 -9.47
CA PRO A 142 7.96 -10.43 -9.20
C PRO A 142 8.03 -11.25 -10.48
N CYS A 143 7.29 -10.85 -11.52
CA CYS A 143 7.34 -11.53 -12.81
C CYS A 143 8.65 -11.29 -13.53
N MET A 144 9.25 -10.10 -13.39
CA MET A 144 10.59 -9.80 -13.91
C MET A 144 11.64 -10.68 -13.22
N VAL A 145 11.59 -10.77 -11.88
CA VAL A 145 12.52 -11.61 -11.12
C VAL A 145 12.38 -13.08 -11.51
N LEU A 146 11.17 -13.63 -11.49
CA LEU A 146 10.97 -15.04 -11.85
C LEU A 146 11.32 -15.30 -13.32
N GLY A 147 11.02 -14.37 -14.22
CA GLY A 147 11.40 -14.47 -15.64
C GLY A 147 12.91 -14.55 -15.85
N SER A 148 13.68 -13.73 -15.12
CA SER A 148 15.15 -13.77 -15.19
C SER A 148 15.75 -15.08 -14.65
N LEU A 149 15.09 -15.72 -13.68
CA LEU A 149 15.54 -16.97 -13.06
C LEU A 149 15.15 -18.22 -13.86
N THR A 150 13.98 -18.20 -14.48
CA THR A 150 13.39 -19.39 -15.13
C THR A 150 13.50 -19.37 -16.65
N GLY A 151 13.81 -18.20 -17.24
CA GLY A 151 13.73 -17.99 -18.70
C GLY A 151 12.29 -17.91 -19.24
N ILE A 152 11.27 -17.98 -18.38
CA ILE A 152 9.86 -17.84 -18.77
C ILE A 152 9.59 -16.37 -19.12
N SER A 153 8.81 -16.14 -20.19
CA SER A 153 8.42 -14.79 -20.58
C SER A 153 7.74 -14.02 -19.44
N VAL A 154 8.24 -12.83 -19.14
CA VAL A 154 7.66 -11.93 -18.12
C VAL A 154 6.19 -11.64 -18.39
N ASN A 155 5.81 -11.46 -19.66
CA ASN A 155 4.42 -11.23 -20.04
C ASN A 155 3.52 -12.44 -19.72
N LEU A 156 4.00 -13.67 -19.92
CA LEU A 156 3.25 -14.87 -19.56
C LEU A 156 3.06 -14.97 -18.03
N LEU A 157 4.11 -14.66 -17.26
CA LEU A 157 4.04 -14.67 -15.80
C LEU A 157 3.06 -13.60 -15.27
N ILE A 158 3.04 -12.41 -15.87
CA ILE A 158 2.07 -11.34 -15.54
C ILE A 158 0.63 -11.82 -15.80
N ILE A 159 0.39 -12.45 -16.94
CA ILE A 159 -0.94 -13.00 -17.28
C ILE A 159 -1.36 -14.07 -16.25
N ILE A 160 -0.50 -15.02 -15.94
CA ILE A 160 -0.81 -16.08 -14.97
C ILE A 160 -1.13 -15.48 -13.60
N MET A 161 -0.27 -14.59 -13.10
CA MET A 161 -0.45 -13.94 -11.80
C MET A 161 -1.76 -13.16 -11.74
N GLY A 162 -2.04 -12.36 -12.77
CA GLY A 162 -3.25 -11.54 -12.84
C GLY A 162 -4.53 -12.38 -12.93
N ILE A 163 -4.53 -13.46 -13.74
CA ILE A 163 -5.67 -14.36 -13.84
C ILE A 163 -5.99 -15.03 -12.49
N ILE A 164 -4.98 -15.53 -11.78
CA ILE A 164 -5.16 -16.15 -10.47
C ILE A 164 -5.77 -15.13 -9.49
N ALA A 165 -5.25 -13.90 -9.45
CA ALA A 165 -5.77 -12.85 -8.59
C ALA A 165 -7.23 -12.48 -8.93
N ILE A 166 -7.57 -12.41 -10.21
CA ILE A 166 -8.93 -12.12 -10.69
C ILE A 166 -9.90 -13.23 -10.23
N ILE A 167 -9.54 -14.50 -10.40
CA ILE A 167 -10.43 -15.64 -10.12
C ILE A 167 -10.91 -15.62 -8.67
N TYR A 168 -10.01 -15.54 -7.69
CA TYR A 168 -10.44 -15.61 -6.30
C TYR A 168 -11.00 -14.28 -5.76
N SER A 169 -10.60 -13.14 -6.34
CA SER A 169 -11.18 -11.83 -6.00
C SER A 169 -12.61 -11.70 -6.53
N TYR A 170 -12.88 -12.20 -7.75
CA TYR A 170 -14.21 -12.20 -8.37
C TYR A 170 -15.24 -12.99 -7.57
N THR A 171 -14.83 -14.13 -7.00
CA THR A 171 -15.76 -15.08 -6.38
C THR A 171 -16.08 -14.78 -4.91
N GLY A 172 -15.13 -14.23 -4.17
CA GLY A 172 -15.16 -14.30 -2.70
C GLY A 172 -15.46 -13.01 -1.93
N GLY A 173 -15.46 -11.86 -2.55
CA GLY A 173 -15.64 -10.58 -1.86
C GLY A 173 -14.60 -10.34 -0.74
N LEU A 174 -14.87 -9.37 0.14
CA LEU A 174 -13.90 -8.95 1.17
C LEU A 174 -13.48 -10.06 2.13
N LYS A 175 -14.41 -10.94 2.54
CA LYS A 175 -14.08 -12.03 3.50
C LYS A 175 -13.07 -13.00 2.96
N SER A 176 -13.19 -13.38 1.68
CA SER A 176 -12.21 -14.23 1.00
C SER A 176 -10.86 -13.55 0.91
N VAL A 177 -10.84 -12.27 0.53
CA VAL A 177 -9.61 -11.47 0.46
C VAL A 177 -8.90 -11.40 1.81
N LEU A 178 -9.61 -11.17 2.92
CA LEU A 178 -9.01 -11.11 4.25
C LEU A 178 -8.33 -12.42 4.67
N TRP A 179 -8.95 -13.57 4.39
CA TRP A 179 -8.38 -14.87 4.73
C TRP A 179 -7.23 -15.27 3.81
N THR A 180 -7.32 -14.97 2.51
CA THR A 180 -6.20 -15.21 1.59
C THR A 180 -5.02 -14.30 1.92
N ASP A 181 -5.25 -13.02 2.24
CA ASP A 181 -4.20 -12.10 2.68
C ASP A 181 -3.53 -12.57 3.97
N PHE A 182 -4.29 -13.13 4.92
CA PHE A 182 -3.74 -13.68 6.13
C PHE A 182 -2.77 -14.84 5.84
N ILE A 183 -3.16 -15.77 4.96
CA ILE A 183 -2.29 -16.89 4.54
C ILE A 183 -1.04 -16.33 3.84
N GLN A 184 -1.22 -15.40 2.91
CA GLN A 184 -0.16 -14.77 2.13
C GLN A 184 0.81 -13.98 3.01
N GLY A 185 0.28 -13.18 3.94
CA GLY A 185 1.10 -12.44 4.92
C GLY A 185 1.88 -13.37 5.86
N SER A 186 1.29 -14.51 6.23
CA SER A 186 1.97 -15.52 7.05
C SER A 186 3.11 -16.20 6.30
N VAL A 187 2.89 -16.61 5.05
CA VAL A 187 3.94 -17.18 4.18
C VAL A 187 5.09 -16.19 4.00
N LEU A 188 4.76 -14.90 3.78
CA LEU A 188 5.75 -13.85 3.65
C LEU A 188 6.58 -13.69 4.93
N LEU A 189 5.94 -13.57 6.10
CA LEU A 189 6.63 -13.43 7.40
C LEU A 189 7.58 -14.61 7.67
N ILE A 190 7.09 -15.82 7.45
CA ILE A 190 7.87 -17.05 7.62
C ILE A 190 9.03 -17.07 6.62
N GLY A 191 8.78 -16.86 5.34
CA GLY A 191 9.80 -16.92 4.29
C GLY A 191 10.94 -15.95 4.53
N VAL A 192 10.62 -14.67 4.82
CA VAL A 192 11.65 -13.63 5.05
C VAL A 192 12.44 -13.90 6.33
N THR A 193 11.78 -14.38 7.40
CA THR A 193 12.47 -14.75 8.63
C THR A 193 13.43 -15.93 8.39
N PHE A 194 13.02 -16.93 7.62
CA PHE A 194 13.90 -18.04 7.22
C PHE A 194 15.10 -17.54 6.39
N ALA A 195 14.89 -16.59 5.45
CA ALA A 195 15.99 -16.02 4.68
C ALA A 195 17.05 -15.36 5.58
N LEU A 196 16.61 -14.60 6.59
CA LEU A 196 17.54 -13.98 7.55
C LEU A 196 18.30 -15.04 8.36
N ILE A 197 17.60 -16.03 8.90
CA ILE A 197 18.23 -17.10 9.70
C ILE A 197 19.27 -17.84 8.84
N PHE A 198 18.92 -18.19 7.61
CA PHE A 198 19.81 -18.88 6.70
C PHE A 198 21.02 -18.03 6.35
N LEU A 199 20.83 -16.76 6.06
CA LEU A 199 21.92 -15.81 5.79
C LEU A 199 22.88 -15.73 6.99
N LEU A 200 22.35 -15.56 8.22
CA LEU A 200 23.16 -15.50 9.43
C LEU A 200 23.94 -16.79 9.70
N ALA A 201 23.39 -17.95 9.35
CA ALA A 201 24.06 -19.24 9.52
C ALA A 201 25.22 -19.46 8.54
N HIS A 202 25.23 -18.78 7.39
CA HIS A 202 26.26 -18.90 6.34
C HIS A 202 27.16 -17.68 6.22
N LEU A 203 26.99 -16.70 7.12
CA LEU A 203 27.79 -15.49 7.17
C LEU A 203 28.94 -15.67 8.18
N ASP A 204 30.18 -15.54 7.74
CA ASP A 204 31.33 -15.55 8.63
C ASP A 204 31.24 -14.40 9.64
N GLY A 205 31.22 -14.75 10.93
CA GLY A 205 30.95 -13.84 12.03
C GLY A 205 29.47 -13.60 12.34
N GLY A 206 28.53 -14.17 11.58
CA GLY A 206 27.10 -14.14 11.85
C GLY A 206 26.52 -12.76 12.11
N PHE A 207 25.70 -12.61 13.14
CA PHE A 207 25.13 -11.32 13.54
C PHE A 207 26.21 -10.28 13.95
N GLY A 208 27.36 -10.73 14.48
CA GLY A 208 28.49 -9.85 14.83
C GLY A 208 29.04 -9.10 13.64
N ALA A 209 29.15 -9.75 12.47
CA ALA A 209 29.60 -9.13 11.23
C ALA A 209 28.60 -8.05 10.73
N ILE A 210 27.31 -8.30 10.83
CA ILE A 210 26.27 -7.30 10.54
C ILE A 210 26.39 -6.11 11.50
N ALA A 211 26.54 -6.37 12.80
CA ALA A 211 26.69 -5.31 13.80
C ALA A 211 27.93 -4.45 13.55
N HIS A 212 29.07 -5.06 13.15
CA HIS A 212 30.26 -4.36 12.75
C HIS A 212 30.03 -3.45 11.54
N ALA A 213 29.36 -3.94 10.50
CA ALA A 213 29.04 -3.13 9.33
C ALA A 213 28.12 -1.95 9.68
N LEU A 214 27.13 -2.15 10.55
CA LEU A 214 26.22 -1.09 11.00
C LEU A 214 26.93 0.00 11.80
N THR A 215 27.88 -0.35 12.65
CA THR A 215 28.53 0.60 13.57
C THR A 215 29.82 1.16 13.00
N THR A 216 30.73 0.32 12.55
CA THR A 216 32.09 0.70 12.15
C THR A 216 32.17 1.18 10.70
N GLU A 217 31.38 0.55 9.80
CA GLU A 217 31.32 0.94 8.38
C GLU A 217 30.19 1.95 8.10
N HIS A 218 29.55 2.47 9.15
CA HIS A 218 28.49 3.48 9.08
C HIS A 218 27.28 3.08 8.20
N LYS A 219 27.03 1.79 8.05
CA LYS A 219 25.86 1.29 7.29
C LYS A 219 24.53 1.62 7.97
N PHE A 220 24.51 1.91 9.28
CA PHE A 220 23.29 2.37 9.95
C PHE A 220 22.94 3.80 9.53
N LEU A 221 23.90 4.73 9.58
CA LEU A 221 23.72 6.11 9.17
C LEU A 221 25.07 6.67 8.70
N ALA A 222 25.10 7.31 7.53
CA ALA A 222 26.31 7.94 7.03
C ALA A 222 26.71 9.11 7.92
N VAL A 223 28.03 9.36 8.05
CA VAL A 223 28.59 10.39 8.95
C VAL A 223 28.09 11.79 8.58
N ASP A 224 27.92 12.06 7.29
CA ASP A 224 27.49 13.33 6.72
C ASP A 224 25.95 13.43 6.50
N GLN A 225 25.18 12.41 6.91
CA GLN A 225 23.74 12.39 6.71
C GLN A 225 23.05 13.48 7.55
N PRO A 226 22.34 14.44 6.93
CA PRO A 226 21.69 15.49 7.69
C PRO A 226 20.47 14.94 8.47
N ILE A 227 20.45 15.20 9.77
CA ILE A 227 19.27 14.94 10.62
C ILE A 227 18.16 15.94 10.24
N PHE A 228 18.53 17.22 10.11
CA PHE A 228 17.68 18.31 9.63
C PHE A 228 18.35 19.00 8.45
N ASN A 229 17.55 19.46 7.50
CA ASN A 229 18.00 20.29 6.41
C ASN A 229 17.41 21.70 6.57
N ALA A 230 18.19 22.74 6.22
CA ALA A 230 17.71 24.13 6.23
C ALA A 230 16.49 24.32 5.31
N ASN A 231 16.45 23.64 4.16
CA ASN A 231 15.23 23.43 3.42
C ASN A 231 14.51 22.20 3.96
N ILE A 232 13.47 22.40 4.76
CA ILE A 232 12.68 21.35 5.42
C ILE A 232 12.04 20.35 4.44
N PHE A 233 11.98 20.67 3.16
CA PHE A 233 11.43 19.77 2.14
C PHE A 233 12.50 18.91 1.44
N LYS A 234 13.79 19.16 1.69
CA LYS A 234 14.88 18.30 1.20
C LYS A 234 15.05 17.04 2.06
N ASP A 235 15.71 16.05 1.47
CA ASP A 235 15.98 14.80 2.14
C ASP A 235 16.79 15.01 3.43
N SER A 236 16.27 14.47 4.51
CA SER A 236 16.85 14.44 5.85
C SER A 236 16.15 13.36 6.67
N VAL A 237 16.74 12.90 7.77
CA VAL A 237 16.09 11.94 8.66
C VAL A 237 14.73 12.46 9.14
N PHE A 238 14.66 13.75 9.47
CA PHE A 238 13.42 14.39 9.91
C PHE A 238 12.30 14.30 8.88
N ILE A 239 12.55 14.70 7.62
CA ILE A 239 11.51 14.68 6.59
C ILE A 239 11.13 13.26 6.19
N MET A 240 12.06 12.30 6.29
CA MET A 240 11.73 10.90 6.07
C MET A 240 10.76 10.36 7.13
N ILE A 241 10.99 10.64 8.40
CA ILE A 241 10.08 10.20 9.48
C ILE A 241 8.73 10.90 9.37
N VAL A 242 8.74 12.23 9.32
CA VAL A 242 7.50 13.01 9.36
C VAL A 242 6.72 12.85 8.06
N GLY A 243 7.39 12.96 6.91
CA GLY A 243 6.76 12.82 5.60
C GLY A 243 6.22 11.43 5.36
N ALA A 244 6.98 10.39 5.69
CA ALA A 244 6.49 9.01 5.64
C ALA A 244 5.30 8.78 6.59
N GLY A 245 5.30 9.45 7.76
CA GLY A 245 4.16 9.43 8.67
C GLY A 245 2.89 9.97 8.01
N PHE A 246 2.96 11.11 7.32
CA PHE A 246 1.83 11.67 6.59
C PHE A 246 1.44 10.83 5.37
N ASN A 247 2.40 10.24 4.64
CA ASN A 247 2.12 9.31 3.54
C ASN A 247 1.39 8.06 4.04
N THR A 248 1.85 7.48 5.16
CA THR A 248 1.20 6.32 5.79
C THR A 248 -0.19 6.68 6.30
N MET A 249 -0.35 7.86 6.91
CA MET A 249 -1.66 8.37 7.32
C MET A 249 -2.60 8.56 6.12
N ALA A 250 -2.10 9.02 4.96
CA ALA A 250 -2.89 9.10 3.73
C ALA A 250 -3.43 7.72 3.33
N SER A 251 -2.61 6.68 3.41
CA SER A 251 -3.05 5.30 3.16
C SER A 251 -4.13 4.85 4.16
N TYR A 252 -3.95 5.09 5.46
CA TYR A 252 -4.91 4.69 6.48
C TYR A 252 -6.24 5.45 6.42
N VAL A 253 -6.24 6.69 5.96
CA VAL A 253 -7.40 7.58 6.01
C VAL A 253 -8.14 7.64 4.68
N SER A 254 -7.43 7.71 3.56
CA SER A 254 -8.05 8.00 2.27
C SER A 254 -7.95 6.88 1.23
N SER A 255 -7.22 5.79 1.52
CA SER A 255 -7.12 4.66 0.61
C SER A 255 -8.19 3.61 0.92
N GLN A 256 -9.09 3.35 -0.03
CA GLN A 256 -10.22 2.43 0.17
C GLN A 256 -9.79 1.01 0.48
N ASP A 257 -8.66 0.55 -0.05
CA ASP A 257 -8.12 -0.78 0.22
C ASP A 257 -7.80 -1.01 1.71
N ILE A 258 -7.41 0.04 2.43
CA ILE A 258 -7.17 -0.02 3.88
C ILE A 258 -8.44 0.30 4.66
N VAL A 259 -9.15 1.38 4.29
CA VAL A 259 -10.38 1.81 5.00
C VAL A 259 -11.44 0.71 4.98
N GLN A 260 -11.54 -0.05 3.89
CA GLN A 260 -12.47 -1.19 3.77
C GLN A 260 -12.26 -2.23 4.88
N ARG A 261 -11.03 -2.39 5.40
CA ARG A 261 -10.74 -3.28 6.52
C ARG A 261 -11.24 -2.73 7.84
N PHE A 262 -11.27 -1.42 8.00
CA PHE A 262 -11.86 -0.78 9.18
C PHE A 262 -13.39 -0.91 9.19
N THR A 263 -14.03 -1.02 8.02
CA THR A 263 -15.49 -1.20 7.94
C THR A 263 -15.96 -2.61 8.33
N THR A 264 -15.05 -3.56 8.57
CA THR A 264 -15.40 -4.92 9.04
C THR A 264 -15.90 -4.95 10.47
N THR A 265 -15.72 -3.89 11.25
CA THR A 265 -16.21 -3.77 12.63
C THR A 265 -16.40 -2.31 13.03
N THR A 266 -17.39 -2.06 13.87
CA THR A 266 -17.61 -0.75 14.51
C THR A 266 -16.99 -0.66 15.92
N ASP A 267 -16.40 -1.76 16.42
CA ASP A 267 -15.73 -1.80 17.72
C ASP A 267 -14.37 -1.10 17.68
N THR A 268 -14.32 0.10 18.24
CA THR A 268 -13.10 0.92 18.30
C THR A 268 -11.93 0.21 18.98
N LYS A 269 -12.18 -0.66 19.98
CA LYS A 269 -11.10 -1.42 20.65
C LYS A 269 -10.46 -2.43 19.69
N LYS A 270 -11.27 -3.10 18.87
CA LYS A 270 -10.78 -4.01 17.84
C LYS A 270 -10.01 -3.25 16.76
N LEU A 271 -10.52 -2.10 16.29
CA LEU A 271 -9.84 -1.23 15.33
C LEU A 271 -8.45 -0.79 15.83
N ASN A 272 -8.37 -0.36 17.09
CA ASN A 272 -7.09 0.04 17.69
C ASN A 272 -6.10 -1.12 17.75
N LYS A 273 -6.55 -2.33 18.13
CA LYS A 273 -5.71 -3.54 18.11
C LYS A 273 -5.22 -3.88 16.70
N MET A 274 -6.09 -3.77 15.69
CA MET A 274 -5.70 -3.98 14.29
C MET A 274 -4.57 -3.03 13.87
N MET A 275 -4.69 -1.75 14.19
CA MET A 275 -3.71 -0.74 13.83
C MET A 275 -2.37 -0.93 14.52
N LEU A 276 -2.38 -1.20 15.84
CA LEU A 276 -1.16 -1.42 16.61
C LEU A 276 -0.42 -2.68 16.16
N ALA A 277 -1.14 -3.79 15.94
CA ALA A 277 -0.54 -5.03 15.48
C ALA A 277 0.02 -4.89 14.05
N ASN A 278 -0.71 -4.23 13.14
CA ASN A 278 -0.20 -3.92 11.81
C ASN A 278 1.10 -3.08 11.88
N GLY A 279 1.14 -2.04 12.70
CA GLY A 279 2.33 -1.21 12.86
C GLY A 279 3.54 -2.00 13.38
N GLY A 280 3.32 -2.84 14.41
CA GLY A 280 4.37 -3.71 14.95
C GLY A 280 4.91 -4.70 13.92
N LEU A 281 4.03 -5.37 13.15
CA LEU A 281 4.42 -6.27 12.07
C LEU A 281 5.19 -5.55 10.97
N SER A 282 4.76 -4.36 10.57
CA SER A 282 5.40 -3.58 9.50
C SER A 282 6.80 -3.12 9.88
N ILE A 283 7.01 -2.61 11.11
CA ILE A 283 8.34 -2.20 11.57
C ILE A 283 9.24 -3.43 11.73
N PHE A 284 8.71 -4.52 12.30
CA PHE A 284 9.46 -5.77 12.44
C PHE A 284 9.98 -6.27 11.10
N ILE A 285 9.10 -6.43 10.12
CA ILE A 285 9.50 -7.01 8.82
C ILE A 285 10.43 -6.08 8.03
N ALA A 286 10.22 -4.76 8.11
CA ALA A 286 11.13 -3.80 7.51
C ALA A 286 12.53 -3.91 8.13
N THR A 287 12.64 -4.08 9.45
CA THR A 287 13.91 -4.31 10.13
C THR A 287 14.57 -5.59 9.66
N VAL A 288 13.81 -6.68 9.49
CA VAL A 288 14.32 -7.94 8.95
C VAL A 288 14.88 -7.76 7.53
N PHE A 289 14.18 -7.04 6.65
CA PHE A 289 14.69 -6.74 5.31
C PHE A 289 16.00 -5.93 5.33
N TYR A 290 16.09 -4.93 6.22
CA TYR A 290 17.29 -4.13 6.34
C TYR A 290 18.47 -4.94 6.91
N LEU A 291 18.21 -5.85 7.86
CA LEU A 291 19.22 -6.80 8.33
C LEU A 291 19.67 -7.74 7.22
N ILE A 292 18.74 -8.24 6.40
CA ILE A 292 19.09 -9.05 5.22
C ILE A 292 19.96 -8.24 4.27
N GLY A 293 19.60 -7.00 3.95
CA GLY A 293 20.39 -6.17 3.03
C GLY A 293 21.80 -5.89 3.54
N THR A 294 21.96 -5.54 4.82
CA THR A 294 23.29 -5.38 5.43
C THR A 294 24.04 -6.73 5.48
N GLY A 295 23.34 -7.82 5.80
CA GLY A 295 23.93 -9.16 5.77
C GLY A 295 24.41 -9.56 4.39
N LEU A 296 23.66 -9.25 3.32
CA LEU A 296 24.07 -9.47 1.92
C LEU A 296 25.29 -8.62 1.54
N TYR A 297 25.36 -7.39 2.05
CA TYR A 297 26.55 -6.54 1.86
C TYR A 297 27.80 -7.21 2.42
N VAL A 298 27.75 -7.73 3.65
CA VAL A 298 28.86 -8.46 4.26
C VAL A 298 29.10 -9.80 3.54
N PHE A 299 28.04 -10.52 3.19
CA PHE A 299 28.13 -11.82 2.51
C PHE A 299 28.87 -11.72 1.17
N TYR A 300 28.56 -10.73 0.35
CA TYR A 300 29.22 -10.53 -0.94
C TYR A 300 30.58 -9.81 -0.87
N GLN A 301 31.02 -9.39 0.30
CA GLN A 301 32.45 -9.10 0.54
C GLN A 301 33.25 -10.38 0.76
N GLN A 302 32.62 -11.42 1.29
CA GLN A 302 33.24 -12.72 1.56
C GLN A 302 33.10 -13.72 0.40
N ASN A 303 32.13 -13.51 -0.49
CA ASN A 303 31.76 -14.39 -1.58
C ASN A 303 31.71 -13.65 -2.93
N THR A 304 31.73 -14.42 -4.02
CA THR A 304 31.67 -13.85 -5.37
C THR A 304 30.28 -13.26 -5.65
N LEU A 305 30.25 -12.00 -6.08
CA LEU A 305 29.01 -11.32 -6.48
C LEU A 305 28.43 -11.95 -7.76
N PRO A 306 27.12 -12.25 -7.83
CA PRO A 306 26.50 -12.72 -9.05
C PRO A 306 26.65 -11.69 -10.19
N PRO A 307 26.82 -12.13 -11.45
CA PRO A 307 26.91 -11.22 -12.58
C PRO A 307 25.65 -10.36 -12.70
N ALA A 308 25.81 -9.05 -12.87
CA ALA A 308 24.76 -8.08 -13.22
C ALA A 308 23.59 -7.92 -12.24
N ALA A 309 23.80 -8.05 -10.93
CA ALA A 309 22.76 -7.74 -9.95
C ALA A 309 22.61 -6.23 -9.77
N ALA A 310 21.56 -5.65 -10.35
CA ALA A 310 21.11 -4.31 -9.97
C ALA A 310 20.73 -4.28 -8.48
N GLN A 311 20.78 -3.11 -7.84
CA GLN A 311 20.48 -2.92 -6.41
C GLN A 311 19.21 -3.64 -5.98
N ASP A 312 18.11 -3.48 -6.70
CA ASP A 312 16.82 -4.11 -6.40
C ASP A 312 16.78 -5.62 -6.69
N GLN A 313 17.79 -6.16 -7.37
CA GLN A 313 17.88 -7.57 -7.73
C GLN A 313 18.81 -8.39 -6.82
N ILE A 314 19.58 -7.73 -5.94
CA ILE A 314 20.59 -8.42 -5.12
C ILE A 314 19.97 -9.50 -4.22
N PHE A 315 18.83 -9.20 -3.59
CA PHE A 315 18.14 -10.17 -2.74
C PHE A 315 17.52 -11.30 -3.57
N ALA A 316 16.97 -10.99 -4.74
CA ALA A 316 16.47 -12.00 -5.66
C ALA A 316 17.58 -12.92 -6.16
N SER A 317 18.76 -12.38 -6.47
CA SER A 317 19.94 -13.15 -6.87
C SER A 317 20.40 -14.07 -5.73
N TYR A 318 20.45 -13.59 -4.50
CA TYR A 318 20.76 -14.41 -3.34
C TYR A 318 19.77 -15.56 -3.18
N ILE A 319 18.46 -15.29 -3.32
CA ILE A 319 17.39 -16.32 -3.26
C ILE A 319 17.62 -17.38 -4.33
N ALA A 320 18.01 -16.98 -5.53
CA ALA A 320 18.14 -17.86 -6.67
C ALA A 320 19.40 -18.75 -6.66
N PHE A 321 20.50 -18.21 -6.19
CA PHE A 321 21.82 -18.81 -6.41
C PHE A 321 22.50 -19.33 -5.14
N GLU A 322 22.12 -18.81 -3.96
CA GLU A 322 22.79 -19.13 -2.70
C GLU A 322 21.93 -19.98 -1.76
N LEU A 323 20.60 -19.95 -1.91
CA LEU A 323 19.73 -20.69 -1.04
C LEU A 323 19.56 -22.17 -1.47
N PRO A 324 19.36 -23.09 -0.52
CA PRO A 324 19.14 -24.49 -0.85
C PRO A 324 17.78 -24.70 -1.52
N VAL A 325 17.72 -25.80 -2.29
CA VAL A 325 16.49 -26.27 -2.92
C VAL A 325 15.33 -26.34 -1.91
N GLY A 326 14.19 -25.85 -2.29
CA GLY A 326 12.98 -25.76 -1.46
C GLY A 326 12.88 -24.44 -0.69
N VAL A 327 13.97 -23.89 -0.16
CA VAL A 327 13.96 -22.55 0.47
C VAL A 327 13.79 -21.47 -0.59
N THR A 328 14.45 -21.62 -1.74
CA THR A 328 14.25 -20.78 -2.93
C THR A 328 12.77 -20.75 -3.34
N GLY A 329 12.13 -21.94 -3.46
CA GLY A 329 10.70 -22.02 -3.80
C GLY A 329 9.79 -21.34 -2.78
N LEU A 330 10.08 -21.49 -1.48
CA LEU A 330 9.33 -20.84 -0.40
C LEU A 330 9.45 -19.30 -0.48
N LEU A 331 10.64 -18.77 -0.75
CA LEU A 331 10.84 -17.33 -0.85
C LEU A 331 10.24 -16.73 -2.12
N LEU A 332 10.28 -17.45 -3.23
CA LEU A 332 9.53 -17.05 -4.42
C LEU A 332 8.02 -17.05 -4.16
N ALA A 333 7.50 -18.07 -3.43
CA ALA A 333 6.12 -18.05 -2.99
C ALA A 333 5.81 -16.85 -2.08
N ALA A 334 6.73 -16.43 -1.21
CA ALA A 334 6.57 -15.21 -0.38
C ALA A 334 6.53 -13.93 -1.20
N ILE A 335 7.36 -13.79 -2.25
CA ILE A 335 7.32 -12.65 -3.18
C ILE A 335 5.98 -12.61 -3.91
N TYR A 336 5.53 -13.77 -4.42
CA TYR A 336 4.22 -13.89 -5.07
C TYR A 336 3.06 -13.63 -4.10
N ALA A 337 3.18 -14.06 -2.84
CA ALA A 337 2.22 -13.78 -1.78
C ALA A 337 2.03 -12.27 -1.57
N ALA A 338 3.12 -11.52 -1.50
CA ALA A 338 3.09 -10.06 -1.37
C ALA A 338 2.41 -9.39 -2.58
N ALA A 339 2.63 -9.90 -3.79
CA ALA A 339 1.98 -9.39 -4.99
C ALA A 339 0.47 -9.70 -4.99
N GLN A 340 0.12 -10.94 -4.75
CA GLN A 340 -1.25 -11.41 -4.84
C GLN A 340 -2.17 -10.79 -3.78
N SER A 341 -1.70 -10.61 -2.54
CA SER A 341 -2.47 -9.93 -1.49
C SER A 341 -2.80 -8.49 -1.87
N THR A 342 -1.84 -7.78 -2.46
CA THR A 342 -2.07 -6.41 -2.92
C THR A 342 -2.99 -6.35 -4.15
N LEU A 343 -2.88 -7.31 -5.07
CA LEU A 343 -3.74 -7.39 -6.26
C LEU A 343 -5.20 -7.69 -5.90
N SER A 344 -5.45 -8.72 -5.10
CA SER A 344 -6.80 -9.09 -4.69
C SER A 344 -7.51 -8.00 -3.91
N THR A 345 -6.77 -7.38 -3.00
CA THR A 345 -7.23 -6.20 -2.25
C THR A 345 -7.55 -5.05 -3.18
N GLY A 346 -6.67 -4.76 -4.14
CA GLY A 346 -6.87 -3.72 -5.14
C GLY A 346 -8.12 -3.95 -5.98
N LEU A 347 -8.30 -5.14 -6.51
CA LEU A 347 -9.48 -5.50 -7.30
C LEU A 347 -10.77 -5.36 -6.49
N ASN A 348 -10.80 -5.85 -5.25
CA ASN A 348 -11.97 -5.76 -4.39
C ASN A 348 -12.30 -4.32 -3.98
N SER A 349 -11.29 -3.51 -3.64
CA SER A 349 -11.49 -2.12 -3.26
C SER A 349 -11.92 -1.22 -4.42
N VAL A 350 -11.41 -1.45 -5.62
CA VAL A 350 -11.87 -0.77 -6.84
C VAL A 350 -13.31 -1.16 -7.16
N ALA A 351 -13.65 -2.45 -7.05
CA ALA A 351 -15.03 -2.92 -7.24
C ALA A 351 -15.99 -2.29 -6.25
N SER A 352 -15.59 -2.17 -4.98
CA SER A 352 -16.34 -1.49 -3.93
C SER A 352 -16.55 -0.01 -4.26
N SER A 353 -15.48 0.72 -4.57
CA SER A 353 -15.55 2.16 -4.88
C SER A 353 -16.37 2.43 -6.14
N TRP A 354 -16.18 1.66 -7.21
CA TRP A 354 -16.99 1.83 -8.40
C TRP A 354 -18.48 1.60 -8.13
N THR A 355 -18.80 0.49 -7.46
CA THR A 355 -20.19 0.08 -7.25
C THR A 355 -20.92 1.01 -6.29
N LEU A 356 -20.29 1.34 -5.13
CA LEU A 356 -20.95 2.06 -4.04
C LEU A 356 -20.81 3.59 -4.17
N ASP A 357 -19.69 4.07 -4.70
CA ASP A 357 -19.42 5.52 -4.74
C ASP A 357 -19.73 6.15 -6.08
N ILE A 358 -19.63 5.40 -7.20
CA ILE A 358 -19.89 5.92 -8.53
C ILE A 358 -21.23 5.41 -9.03
N GLN A 359 -21.37 4.10 -9.29
CA GLN A 359 -22.55 3.55 -9.95
C GLN A 359 -23.82 3.75 -9.14
N ALA A 360 -23.80 3.47 -7.84
CA ALA A 360 -24.97 3.64 -6.97
C ALA A 360 -25.36 5.14 -6.78
N ARG A 361 -24.41 6.07 -6.92
CA ARG A 361 -24.66 7.52 -6.76
C ARG A 361 -25.11 8.20 -8.05
N LEU A 362 -24.71 7.67 -9.20
CA LEU A 362 -25.14 8.15 -10.51
C LEU A 362 -26.42 7.48 -11.01
N SER A 363 -26.78 6.33 -10.43
CA SER A 363 -28.02 5.61 -10.80
C SER A 363 -29.27 6.37 -10.32
N LYS A 364 -30.27 6.45 -11.21
CA LYS A 364 -31.59 7.04 -10.87
C LYS A 364 -32.46 6.11 -9.99
N LYS A 365 -32.16 4.82 -9.95
CA LYS A 365 -32.87 3.81 -9.17
C LYS A 365 -31.91 3.14 -8.20
N GLU A 366 -32.42 2.77 -7.02
CA GLU A 366 -31.65 1.95 -6.09
C GLU A 366 -31.27 0.61 -6.73
N LEU A 367 -30.00 0.26 -6.58
CA LEU A 367 -29.46 -0.99 -7.08
C LEU A 367 -29.76 -2.11 -6.08
N SER A 368 -30.38 -3.19 -6.53
CA SER A 368 -30.57 -4.39 -5.70
C SER A 368 -29.20 -4.97 -5.30
N PHE A 369 -29.14 -5.65 -4.15
CA PHE A 369 -27.92 -6.28 -3.65
C PHE A 369 -27.27 -7.22 -4.64
N GLU A 370 -28.06 -7.97 -5.40
CA GLU A 370 -27.56 -8.86 -6.46
C GLU A 370 -26.91 -8.09 -7.61
N LYS A 371 -27.51 -6.97 -8.02
CA LYS A 371 -26.93 -6.11 -9.05
C LYS A 371 -25.63 -5.49 -8.59
N GLN A 372 -25.56 -5.01 -7.34
CA GLN A 372 -24.31 -4.46 -6.76
C GLN A 372 -23.19 -5.50 -6.78
N THR A 373 -23.47 -6.73 -6.35
CA THR A 373 -22.48 -7.82 -6.37
C THR A 373 -22.02 -8.12 -7.80
N LYS A 374 -22.93 -8.27 -8.76
CA LYS A 374 -22.59 -8.51 -10.18
C LYS A 374 -21.76 -7.36 -10.77
N ILE A 375 -22.14 -6.12 -10.52
CA ILE A 375 -21.35 -4.95 -10.96
C ILE A 375 -19.94 -5.03 -10.39
N GLY A 376 -19.78 -5.27 -9.09
CA GLY A 376 -18.48 -5.41 -8.45
C GLY A 376 -17.63 -6.52 -9.08
N GLN A 377 -18.23 -7.66 -9.35
CA GLN A 377 -17.57 -8.78 -10.02
C GLN A 377 -17.08 -8.41 -11.43
N TYR A 378 -17.94 -7.77 -12.26
CA TYR A 378 -17.54 -7.32 -13.59
C TYR A 378 -16.46 -6.24 -13.55
N VAL A 379 -16.53 -5.31 -12.59
CA VAL A 379 -15.52 -4.28 -12.41
C VAL A 379 -14.18 -4.90 -12.03
N SER A 380 -14.16 -5.87 -11.10
CA SER A 380 -12.93 -6.60 -10.76
C SER A 380 -12.31 -7.27 -11.98
N LEU A 381 -13.12 -7.91 -12.83
CA LEU A 381 -12.66 -8.55 -14.06
C LEU A 381 -12.06 -7.54 -15.04
N ILE A 382 -12.80 -6.48 -15.36
CA ILE A 382 -12.39 -5.47 -16.35
C ILE A 382 -11.11 -4.74 -15.87
N VAL A 383 -11.10 -4.31 -14.63
CA VAL A 383 -9.95 -3.59 -14.05
C VAL A 383 -8.73 -4.51 -13.92
N GLY A 384 -8.96 -5.78 -13.58
CA GLY A 384 -7.89 -6.77 -13.53
C GLY A 384 -7.24 -7.01 -14.89
N ILE A 385 -8.04 -7.17 -15.95
CA ILE A 385 -7.53 -7.29 -17.33
C ILE A 385 -6.78 -6.02 -17.72
N PHE A 386 -7.33 -4.84 -17.41
CA PHE A 386 -6.67 -3.57 -17.72
C PHE A 386 -5.34 -3.43 -16.99
N ALA A 387 -5.28 -3.80 -15.71
CA ALA A 387 -4.03 -3.79 -14.93
C ALA A 387 -2.98 -4.76 -15.49
N ILE A 388 -3.37 -5.93 -15.98
CA ILE A 388 -2.48 -6.88 -16.70
C ILE A 388 -1.89 -6.20 -17.94
N VAL A 389 -2.72 -5.56 -18.77
CA VAL A 389 -2.26 -4.88 -19.99
C VAL A 389 -1.27 -3.75 -19.63
N VAL A 390 -1.58 -2.93 -18.65
CA VAL A 390 -0.68 -1.85 -18.20
C VAL A 390 0.62 -2.43 -17.62
N ALA A 391 0.56 -3.52 -16.87
CA ALA A 391 1.76 -4.21 -16.37
C ALA A 391 2.67 -4.72 -17.50
N MET A 392 2.08 -5.27 -18.57
CA MET A 392 2.83 -5.70 -19.77
C MET A 392 3.46 -4.52 -20.51
N VAL A 393 2.77 -3.38 -20.59
CA VAL A 393 3.33 -2.14 -21.16
C VAL A 393 4.51 -1.65 -20.32
N LEU A 394 4.40 -1.65 -19.00
CA LEU A 394 5.50 -1.28 -18.08
C LEU A 394 6.69 -2.24 -18.22
N ALA A 395 6.43 -3.54 -18.35
CA ALA A 395 7.46 -4.56 -18.53
C ALA A 395 8.29 -4.35 -19.80
N ASN A 396 7.68 -3.84 -20.86
CA ASN A 396 8.33 -3.59 -22.14
C ASN A 396 8.80 -2.12 -22.29
N GLY A 397 8.39 -1.21 -21.38
CA GLY A 397 8.68 0.22 -21.43
C GLY A 397 9.96 0.68 -20.72
N GLY A 398 10.74 -0.23 -20.11
CA GLY A 398 12.04 0.06 -19.50
C GLY A 398 11.94 0.97 -18.25
N VAL A 399 11.05 0.66 -17.31
CA VAL A 399 10.96 1.36 -16.01
C VAL A 399 12.29 1.24 -15.26
N LYS A 400 12.96 2.38 -15.02
CA LYS A 400 14.30 2.40 -14.39
C LYS A 400 14.24 2.07 -12.89
N SER A 401 13.24 2.58 -12.18
CA SER A 401 13.03 2.31 -10.75
C SER A 401 11.53 2.20 -10.46
N ALA A 402 11.09 1.00 -10.13
CA ALA A 402 9.71 0.74 -9.75
C ALA A 402 9.35 1.42 -8.40
N TYR A 403 10.32 1.51 -7.49
CA TYR A 403 10.16 2.15 -6.19
C TYR A 403 9.91 3.66 -6.31
N GLU A 404 10.71 4.38 -7.09
CA GLU A 404 10.55 5.82 -7.32
C GLU A 404 9.26 6.11 -8.08
N TRP A 405 8.95 5.32 -9.11
CA TRP A 405 7.72 5.45 -9.86
C TRP A 405 6.50 5.31 -8.94
N PHE A 406 6.48 4.27 -8.12
CA PHE A 406 5.38 3.99 -7.19
C PHE A 406 5.22 5.09 -6.15
N ASN A 407 6.29 5.48 -5.44
CA ASN A 407 6.21 6.50 -4.40
C ASN A 407 5.84 7.87 -4.96
N GLY A 408 6.38 8.23 -6.10
CA GLY A 408 6.01 9.48 -6.79
C GLY A 408 4.54 9.49 -7.18
N PHE A 409 4.03 8.39 -7.72
CA PHE A 409 2.62 8.27 -8.12
C PHE A 409 1.69 8.23 -6.90
N MET A 410 2.07 7.51 -5.84
CA MET A 410 1.32 7.47 -4.59
C MET A 410 1.20 8.86 -3.95
N GLY A 411 2.31 9.59 -3.85
CA GLY A 411 2.32 10.94 -3.28
C GLY A 411 1.46 11.93 -4.05
N LEU A 412 1.44 11.82 -5.38
CA LEU A 412 0.58 12.66 -6.22
C LEU A 412 -0.91 12.44 -5.97
N VAL A 413 -1.36 11.19 -5.86
CA VAL A 413 -2.79 10.90 -5.81
C VAL A 413 -3.33 10.87 -4.38
N LEU A 414 -2.73 10.06 -3.50
CA LEU A 414 -3.19 9.95 -2.11
C LEU A 414 -2.88 11.21 -1.29
N GLY A 415 -1.81 11.94 -1.62
CA GLY A 415 -1.48 13.21 -0.98
C GLY A 415 -2.60 14.25 -1.16
N ILE A 416 -3.19 14.34 -2.34
CA ILE A 416 -4.30 15.25 -2.62
C ILE A 416 -5.56 14.81 -1.85
N LEU A 417 -5.85 13.52 -1.85
CA LEU A 417 -6.99 12.98 -1.13
C LEU A 417 -6.90 13.24 0.38
N ILE A 418 -5.77 12.96 1.02
CA ILE A 418 -5.62 13.16 2.47
C ILE A 418 -5.79 14.62 2.86
N GLY A 419 -5.34 15.57 2.03
CA GLY A 419 -5.57 17.00 2.24
C GLY A 419 -7.05 17.35 2.37
N THR A 420 -7.89 16.78 1.49
CA THR A 420 -9.35 16.97 1.52
C THR A 420 -9.97 16.32 2.77
N PHE A 421 -9.51 15.14 3.19
CA PHE A 421 -9.97 14.47 4.41
C PHE A 421 -9.60 15.26 5.66
N ILE A 422 -8.38 15.78 5.75
CA ILE A 422 -7.93 16.61 6.87
C ILE A 422 -8.72 17.92 6.91
N LEU A 423 -8.90 18.60 5.76
CA LEU A 423 -9.74 19.79 5.67
C LEU A 423 -11.15 19.51 6.21
N GLY A 424 -11.74 18.37 5.86
CA GLY A 424 -13.05 17.96 6.36
C GLY A 424 -13.08 17.66 7.85
N ALA A 425 -12.15 16.86 8.35
CA ALA A 425 -12.14 16.38 9.73
C ALA A 425 -11.72 17.45 10.75
N PHE A 426 -10.77 18.31 10.39
CA PHE A 426 -10.13 19.26 11.31
C PHE A 426 -10.68 20.68 11.21
N THR A 427 -11.69 20.94 10.37
CA THR A 427 -12.32 22.29 10.28
C THR A 427 -13.83 22.21 10.37
N LYS A 428 -14.44 23.20 11.03
CA LYS A 428 -15.90 23.39 11.04
C LYS A 428 -16.39 24.26 9.88
N VAL A 429 -15.51 25.08 9.34
CA VAL A 429 -15.86 26.09 8.32
C VAL A 429 -15.84 25.55 6.89
N ALA A 430 -15.12 24.47 6.65
CA ALA A 430 -14.99 23.91 5.31
C ALA A 430 -16.34 23.46 4.73
N ASN A 431 -16.59 23.84 3.49
CA ASN A 431 -17.75 23.47 2.70
C ASN A 431 -17.32 22.85 1.35
N THR A 432 -18.29 22.43 0.55
CA THR A 432 -18.06 21.81 -0.76
C THR A 432 -17.23 22.67 -1.68
N PHE A 433 -17.49 23.98 -1.76
CA PHE A 433 -16.75 24.88 -2.63
C PHE A 433 -15.27 24.96 -2.25
N GLY A 434 -14.98 25.18 -0.95
CA GLY A 434 -13.61 25.21 -0.45
C GLY A 434 -12.88 23.87 -0.65
N ALA A 435 -13.57 22.74 -0.48
CA ALA A 435 -12.99 21.42 -0.71
C ALA A 435 -12.63 21.19 -2.19
N VAL A 436 -13.48 21.64 -3.13
CA VAL A 436 -13.20 21.55 -4.57
C VAL A 436 -12.03 22.47 -4.96
N CYS A 437 -12.00 23.71 -4.46
CA CYS A 437 -10.88 24.62 -4.70
C CYS A 437 -9.56 24.06 -4.16
N ALA A 438 -9.59 23.52 -2.94
CA ALA A 438 -8.44 22.86 -2.32
C ALA A 438 -7.93 21.69 -3.17
N PHE A 439 -8.85 20.85 -3.63
CA PHE A 439 -8.52 19.68 -4.46
C PHE A 439 -7.85 20.09 -5.79
N ILE A 440 -8.42 21.06 -6.50
CA ILE A 440 -7.89 21.54 -7.80
C ILE A 440 -6.50 22.14 -7.60
N VAL A 441 -6.36 23.10 -6.67
CA VAL A 441 -5.08 23.79 -6.46
C VAL A 441 -4.01 22.84 -5.93
N ALA A 442 -4.36 21.89 -5.03
CA ALA A 442 -3.41 20.89 -4.58
C ALA A 442 -2.96 19.98 -5.74
N SER A 443 -3.88 19.62 -6.65
CA SER A 443 -3.53 18.84 -7.84
C SER A 443 -2.56 19.60 -8.74
N ASP A 444 -2.83 20.86 -9.04
CA ASP A 444 -1.98 21.70 -9.88
C ASP A 444 -0.58 21.89 -9.26
N VAL A 445 -0.53 22.18 -7.95
CA VAL A 445 0.74 22.34 -7.22
C VAL A 445 1.55 21.04 -7.25
N MET A 446 0.92 19.89 -7.04
CA MET A 446 1.60 18.61 -7.04
C MET A 446 2.11 18.19 -8.42
N VAL A 447 1.33 18.47 -9.48
CA VAL A 447 1.77 18.27 -10.87
C VAL A 447 2.94 19.21 -11.18
N TYR A 448 2.87 20.48 -10.78
CA TYR A 448 3.97 21.43 -10.95
C TYR A 448 5.25 20.97 -10.26
N ILE A 449 5.16 20.54 -8.98
CA ILE A 449 6.33 20.04 -8.25
C ILE A 449 6.92 18.82 -8.94
N LYS A 450 6.08 17.86 -9.35
CA LYS A 450 6.56 16.61 -9.95
C LYS A 450 7.29 16.80 -11.28
N TYR A 451 6.84 17.72 -12.13
CA TYR A 451 7.34 17.86 -13.50
C TYR A 451 8.23 19.07 -13.74
N PHE A 452 8.18 20.10 -12.90
CA PHE A 452 8.88 21.35 -13.12
C PHE A 452 9.88 21.71 -12.02
N VAL A 453 9.82 21.05 -10.84
CA VAL A 453 10.79 21.26 -9.77
C VAL A 453 11.83 20.15 -9.80
N PRO A 454 13.15 20.46 -9.79
CA PRO A 454 14.18 19.44 -9.73
C PRO A 454 14.01 18.53 -8.51
N ALA A 455 14.20 17.21 -8.70
CA ALA A 455 13.94 16.20 -7.67
C ALA A 455 14.78 16.36 -6.39
N ASP A 456 15.96 17.01 -6.50
CA ASP A 456 16.84 17.30 -5.38
C ASP A 456 16.40 18.50 -4.51
N HIS A 457 15.37 19.25 -4.95
CA HIS A 457 14.84 20.39 -4.19
C HIS A 457 13.69 20.01 -3.27
N VAL A 458 12.88 19.02 -3.64
CA VAL A 458 11.70 18.57 -2.89
C VAL A 458 11.66 17.06 -2.81
N SER A 459 11.85 16.56 -1.61
CA SER A 459 11.75 15.12 -1.31
C SER A 459 10.36 14.57 -1.62
N ILE A 460 10.30 13.37 -2.17
CA ILE A 460 9.03 12.63 -2.37
C ILE A 460 8.26 12.43 -1.06
N TRP A 461 8.96 12.38 0.06
CA TRP A 461 8.34 12.27 1.38
C TRP A 461 7.58 13.52 1.80
N SER A 462 7.90 14.69 1.23
CA SER A 462 7.21 15.95 1.49
C SER A 462 5.86 16.10 0.79
N TYR A 463 5.56 15.28 -0.22
CA TYR A 463 4.40 15.46 -1.11
C TYR A 463 3.07 15.49 -0.35
N SER A 464 2.82 14.56 0.57
CA SER A 464 1.58 14.57 1.35
C SER A 464 1.49 15.76 2.29
N ILE A 465 2.61 16.21 2.89
CA ILE A 465 2.63 17.40 3.75
C ILE A 465 2.26 18.65 2.94
N ILE A 466 2.91 18.82 1.78
CA ILE A 466 2.63 19.96 0.89
C ILE A 466 1.16 19.97 0.47
N SER A 467 0.63 18.82 0.04
CA SER A 467 -0.78 18.69 -0.34
C SER A 467 -1.73 19.05 0.79
N ILE A 468 -1.45 18.61 2.03
CA ILE A 468 -2.25 18.95 3.21
C ILE A 468 -2.21 20.46 3.47
N VAL A 469 -1.02 21.05 3.48
CA VAL A 469 -0.85 22.50 3.72
C VAL A 469 -1.59 23.30 2.65
N VAL A 470 -1.41 22.97 1.37
CA VAL A 470 -2.12 23.64 0.26
C VAL A 470 -3.63 23.50 0.42
N SER A 471 -4.11 22.30 0.76
CA SER A 471 -5.54 22.04 0.96
C SER A 471 -6.13 22.91 2.09
N LEU A 472 -5.40 23.08 3.19
CA LEU A 472 -5.85 23.94 4.30
C LEU A 472 -5.78 25.43 3.95
N VAL A 473 -4.66 25.87 3.37
CA VAL A 473 -4.42 27.29 3.01
C VAL A 473 -5.40 27.80 1.95
N ILE A 474 -5.82 26.94 1.03
CA ILE A 474 -6.79 27.29 -0.02
C ILE A 474 -8.22 27.00 0.44
N GLY A 475 -8.46 25.81 1.01
CA GLY A 475 -9.81 25.36 1.32
C GLY A 475 -10.51 26.16 2.43
N ILE A 476 -9.77 26.57 3.46
CA ILE A 476 -10.34 27.37 4.56
C ILE A 476 -10.76 28.74 4.10
N PRO A 477 -9.90 29.59 3.47
CA PRO A 477 -10.30 30.91 2.98
C PRO A 477 -11.40 30.83 1.92
N ALA A 478 -11.31 29.91 0.96
CA ALA A 478 -12.34 29.72 -0.06
C ALA A 478 -13.71 29.38 0.57
N SER A 479 -13.74 28.53 1.61
CA SER A 479 -14.96 28.22 2.34
C SER A 479 -15.54 29.45 3.07
N ILE A 480 -14.68 30.25 3.72
CA ILE A 480 -15.10 31.47 4.44
C ILE A 480 -15.68 32.51 3.48
N ILE A 481 -14.99 32.74 2.34
CA ILE A 481 -15.43 33.69 1.31
C ILE A 481 -16.80 33.24 0.75
N TRP A 482 -16.94 31.95 0.41
CA TRP A 482 -18.21 31.41 -0.09
C TRP A 482 -19.34 31.58 0.91
N ARG A 483 -19.12 31.26 2.20
CA ARG A 483 -20.10 31.41 3.26
C ARG A 483 -20.57 32.85 3.40
N LYS A 484 -19.64 33.81 3.41
CA LYS A 484 -19.98 35.22 3.47
C LYS A 484 -20.76 35.67 2.24
N ALA A 485 -20.37 35.22 1.06
CA ALA A 485 -21.03 35.63 -0.20
C ALA A 485 -22.43 35.05 -0.38
N LYS A 486 -22.69 33.85 0.16
CA LYS A 486 -23.97 33.13 0.01
C LYS A 486 -24.85 33.16 1.26
N GLY A 487 -24.38 33.75 2.38
CA GLY A 487 -25.09 33.71 3.65
C GLY A 487 -25.22 32.27 4.23
N ASP A 488 -24.30 31.38 3.87
CA ASP A 488 -24.34 29.96 4.25
C ASP A 488 -23.85 29.76 5.69
N ASN A 489 -24.77 29.49 6.60
CA ASN A 489 -24.50 29.19 8.01
C ASN A 489 -24.56 27.68 8.31
N SER A 490 -24.43 26.82 7.28
CA SER A 490 -24.47 25.36 7.46
C SER A 490 -23.40 24.86 8.44
N VAL A 491 -23.82 23.95 9.31
CA VAL A 491 -22.92 23.28 10.27
C VAL A 491 -22.58 21.91 9.72
N PRO A 492 -21.34 21.41 9.91
CA PRO A 492 -20.99 20.05 9.54
C PRO A 492 -21.95 19.02 10.16
N ALA A 493 -22.26 17.97 9.41
CA ALA A 493 -23.09 16.89 9.94
C ALA A 493 -22.45 16.30 11.21
N PRO A 494 -23.26 15.81 12.18
CA PRO A 494 -22.77 15.24 13.43
C PRO A 494 -21.75 14.13 13.19
N ASN A 495 -20.74 14.05 14.06
CA ASN A 495 -19.66 13.05 14.01
C ASN A 495 -18.76 13.07 12.75
N THR A 496 -18.87 14.07 11.87
CA THR A 496 -18.02 14.19 10.69
C THR A 496 -16.72 14.98 10.94
N THR A 497 -16.57 15.58 12.11
CA THR A 497 -15.38 16.32 12.53
C THR A 497 -14.84 15.78 13.85
N ILE A 498 -13.59 16.11 14.16
CA ILE A 498 -12.96 15.79 15.45
C ILE A 498 -13.58 16.57 16.63
N TYR A 499 -14.31 17.62 16.34
CA TYR A 499 -14.96 18.45 17.34
C TYR A 499 -16.30 17.83 17.76
N LYS A 500 -16.54 17.75 19.07
CA LYS A 500 -17.88 17.44 19.59
C LYS A 500 -18.82 18.57 19.21
N ASN A 501 -19.90 18.25 18.53
CA ASN A 501 -21.02 19.18 18.34
C ASN A 501 -21.93 19.12 19.52
#